data_7fbbff492c7353e07692f3ad1bc43f09
#
_entry.id   7fbbff492c7353e07692f3ad1bc43f09
#
_cell.length_a   1.000
_cell.length_b   1.000
_cell.length_c   1.000
_cell.angle_alpha   90.00
_cell.angle_beta   90.00
_cell.angle_gamma   90.00
#
_symmetry.space_group_name_H-M   'P 1'
#
loop_
_entity.id
_entity.type
_entity.pdbx_description
1 polymer ?
#
loop_
_entity_poly.entity_id
_entity_poly.type
_entity_poly.pdbx_seq_one_letter_code
_entity_poly.pdbx_strand_id
1 'polypeptide(L)'
;MGNPKAFLTVPRREAGYRPIHERIADFGEVEQTLNSSDRKLQASRCMDCGVPFCHWACPLGNRPPEFQDALFKSKWREAWRILNATNDFPEFTGRICPALCEKSCVLKLSMDEPVTIRENECSIAERAFREGYIQPAQIERNGKRVAVIGSGPAGLAAANQLNHRGYEVTVFEKDEYVGGLLRFGIPNFKLQKTVIDRRVKVMEDEGVIFKVSSPVDVQNLPKGFDAYCICTGTPTARDLAIPGRELKGIHFALEMLAQQNRVLAGQQFADKDLVNAKGKRVLVIGGGDTGSDCIGTSNRQGAKSVTQIEIMPKPPVGHNPQTPWPQWPMVLKTSSSHEEGCERRWSLASNKFIGTKNGHVCGVEVEEVEWKPNPEGGRPIMSSTGKKEVIEADLVLLAMGFLRPEQPKFAPNVFVAGDAATGASLVVKCIAGGRKAAADIDAYLQGQQG
;
A
#
# COMPACT_ATOMS: atom_id res chain seq x y z
N MET A 1 -16.01 -25.51 -10.23
CA MET A 1 -16.34 -25.57 -8.78
C MET A 1 -15.28 -26.41 -8.09
N GLY A 2 -14.62 -25.86 -7.06
CA GLY A 2 -13.66 -26.61 -6.24
C GLY A 2 -14.32 -27.81 -5.55
N ASN A 3 -13.71 -28.32 -4.50
CA ASN A 3 -14.36 -29.31 -3.67
C ASN A 3 -15.34 -28.62 -2.71
N PRO A 4 -16.66 -28.71 -2.88
CA PRO A 4 -17.63 -27.92 -2.10
C PRO A 4 -17.64 -28.26 -0.59
N LYS A 5 -16.95 -29.32 -0.19
CA LYS A 5 -16.80 -29.73 1.22
C LYS A 5 -15.38 -29.54 1.76
N ALA A 6 -14.43 -29.06 0.95
CA ALA A 6 -13.03 -28.94 1.36
C ALA A 6 -12.86 -28.03 2.58
N PHE A 7 -13.63 -26.94 2.69
CA PHE A 7 -13.56 -26.04 3.83
C PHE A 7 -13.89 -26.70 5.19
N LEU A 8 -14.59 -27.86 5.17
CA LEU A 8 -14.89 -28.65 6.36
C LEU A 8 -13.74 -29.58 6.79
N THR A 9 -12.85 -29.92 5.87
CA THR A 9 -11.82 -30.96 6.07
C THR A 9 -10.39 -30.44 5.87
N VAL A 10 -10.24 -29.33 5.19
CA VAL A 10 -8.93 -28.67 4.95
C VAL A 10 -8.87 -27.41 5.78
N PRO A 11 -8.05 -27.34 6.83
CA PRO A 11 -7.87 -26.12 7.63
C PRO A 11 -7.20 -25.02 6.80
N ARG A 12 -7.42 -23.74 7.17
CA ARG A 12 -6.67 -22.63 6.58
C ARG A 12 -5.19 -22.79 6.92
N ARG A 13 -4.35 -22.67 5.91
CA ARG A 13 -2.89 -22.65 6.05
C ARG A 13 -2.32 -21.52 5.20
N GLU A 14 -1.54 -20.66 5.81
CA GLU A 14 -0.72 -19.64 5.18
C GLU A 14 0.73 -20.13 5.10
N ALA A 15 1.50 -19.61 4.15
CA ALA A 15 2.93 -19.89 4.09
C ALA A 15 3.69 -19.26 5.25
N GLY A 16 3.16 -18.16 5.79
CA GLY A 16 3.75 -17.40 6.88
C GLY A 16 4.97 -16.58 6.46
N TYR A 17 5.80 -16.25 7.44
CA TYR A 17 6.97 -15.41 7.26
C TYR A 17 8.25 -16.19 7.53
N ARG A 18 9.37 -15.69 7.01
CA ARG A 18 10.71 -16.12 7.40
C ARG A 18 10.89 -15.98 8.94
N PRO A 19 11.69 -16.82 9.59
CA PRO A 19 11.98 -16.69 11.03
C PRO A 19 12.49 -15.28 11.37
N ILE A 20 12.09 -14.74 12.53
CA ILE A 20 12.39 -13.35 12.91
C ILE A 20 13.89 -13.07 12.87
N HIS A 21 14.72 -13.95 13.45
CA HIS A 21 16.18 -13.78 13.52
C HIS A 21 16.85 -13.75 12.13
N GLU A 22 16.25 -14.37 11.12
CA GLU A 22 16.75 -14.31 9.74
C GLU A 22 16.27 -13.06 9.03
N ARG A 23 14.96 -12.76 9.11
CA ARG A 23 14.34 -11.69 8.33
C ARG A 23 14.73 -10.27 8.79
N ILE A 24 15.14 -10.10 10.06
CA ILE A 24 15.66 -8.81 10.54
C ILE A 24 17.10 -8.54 10.14
N ALA A 25 17.82 -9.54 9.66
CA ALA A 25 19.22 -9.42 9.25
C ALA A 25 19.39 -8.84 7.84
N ASP A 26 18.31 -8.77 7.06
CA ASP A 26 18.32 -8.27 5.69
C ASP A 26 17.04 -7.50 5.34
N PHE A 27 17.01 -6.93 4.12
CA PHE A 27 15.84 -6.24 3.55
C PHE A 27 15.14 -7.09 2.46
N GLY A 28 15.39 -8.40 2.42
CA GLY A 28 14.71 -9.34 1.53
C GLY A 28 13.26 -9.57 1.91
N GLU A 29 12.46 -10.07 0.97
CA GLU A 29 11.03 -10.32 1.17
C GLU A 29 10.78 -11.24 2.36
N VAL A 30 9.86 -10.87 3.25
CA VAL A 30 9.59 -11.61 4.49
C VAL A 30 8.55 -12.70 4.32
N GLU A 31 7.61 -12.53 3.39
CA GLU A 31 6.58 -13.53 3.12
C GLU A 31 7.17 -14.75 2.42
N GLN A 32 6.74 -15.92 2.86
CA GLN A 32 7.01 -17.19 2.20
C GLN A 32 5.89 -17.54 1.23
N THR A 33 6.05 -18.61 0.48
CA THR A 33 5.02 -19.08 -0.45
C THR A 33 4.78 -20.57 -0.26
N LEU A 34 3.51 -20.99 -0.30
CA LEU A 34 3.15 -22.40 -0.29
C LEU A 34 3.63 -23.09 -1.57
N ASN A 35 3.97 -24.37 -1.46
CA ASN A 35 4.17 -25.23 -2.62
C ASN A 35 2.87 -25.43 -3.41
N SER A 36 2.97 -25.94 -4.62
CA SER A 36 1.82 -26.10 -5.53
C SER A 36 0.73 -27.02 -4.98
N SER A 37 1.08 -28.06 -4.22
CA SER A 37 0.12 -29.02 -3.66
C SER A 37 -0.69 -28.39 -2.53
N ASP A 38 0.00 -27.75 -1.56
CA ASP A 38 -0.67 -27.05 -0.45
C ASP A 38 -1.54 -25.90 -0.97
N ARG A 39 -1.05 -25.17 -1.97
CA ARG A 39 -1.82 -24.08 -2.60
C ARG A 39 -3.09 -24.58 -3.27
N LYS A 40 -3.02 -25.70 -3.97
CA LYS A 40 -4.20 -26.36 -4.55
C LYS A 40 -5.23 -26.73 -3.47
N LEU A 41 -4.78 -27.24 -2.32
CA LEU A 41 -5.63 -27.54 -1.18
C LEU A 41 -6.27 -26.26 -0.62
N GLN A 42 -5.50 -25.17 -0.47
CA GLN A 42 -6.05 -23.91 0.02
C GLN A 42 -7.07 -23.31 -0.98
N ALA A 43 -6.83 -23.39 -2.27
CA ALA A 43 -7.77 -22.95 -3.31
C ALA A 43 -9.07 -23.74 -3.27
N SER A 44 -9.01 -25.06 -2.97
CA SER A 44 -10.20 -25.91 -2.89
C SER A 44 -11.19 -25.52 -1.80
N ARG A 45 -10.75 -24.74 -0.78
CA ARG A 45 -11.61 -24.26 0.31
C ARG A 45 -12.66 -23.24 -0.12
N CYS A 46 -12.52 -22.68 -1.33
CA CYS A 46 -13.52 -21.75 -1.85
C CYS A 46 -14.85 -22.45 -2.08
N MET A 47 -15.92 -21.94 -1.46
CA MET A 47 -17.28 -22.51 -1.56
C MET A 47 -18.01 -22.15 -2.85
N ASP A 48 -17.43 -21.28 -3.69
CA ASP A 48 -18.08 -20.77 -4.89
C ASP A 48 -19.48 -20.17 -4.60
N CYS A 49 -19.50 -19.18 -3.71
CA CYS A 49 -20.73 -18.59 -3.21
C CYS A 49 -21.54 -17.94 -4.32
N GLY A 50 -22.87 -18.20 -4.37
CA GLY A 50 -23.79 -17.55 -5.31
C GLY A 50 -23.88 -16.02 -5.12
N VAL A 51 -23.56 -15.51 -3.90
CA VAL A 51 -23.37 -14.10 -3.60
C VAL A 51 -21.96 -13.93 -3.04
N PRO A 52 -20.95 -13.68 -3.88
CA PRO A 52 -19.55 -13.64 -3.46
C PRO A 52 -19.19 -12.28 -2.86
N PHE A 53 -19.27 -12.15 -1.54
CA PHE A 53 -18.88 -10.94 -0.82
C PHE A 53 -17.43 -10.52 -1.07
N CYS A 54 -16.56 -11.45 -1.42
CA CYS A 54 -15.18 -11.16 -1.82
C CYS A 54 -15.07 -10.31 -3.10
N HIS A 55 -16.01 -10.44 -4.06
CA HIS A 55 -16.11 -9.55 -5.23
C HIS A 55 -16.50 -8.13 -4.80
N TRP A 56 -17.56 -8.04 -4.00
CA TRP A 56 -18.08 -6.75 -3.53
C TRP A 56 -17.05 -5.97 -2.72
N ALA A 57 -16.29 -6.65 -1.87
CA ALA A 57 -15.30 -6.00 -1.01
C ALA A 57 -14.03 -5.56 -1.76
N CYS A 58 -13.75 -6.16 -2.91
CA CYS A 58 -12.58 -5.81 -3.70
C CYS A 58 -12.86 -4.55 -4.55
N PRO A 59 -12.09 -3.45 -4.38
CA PRO A 59 -12.25 -2.24 -5.21
C PRO A 59 -12.08 -2.49 -6.72
N LEU A 60 -11.37 -3.55 -7.09
CA LEU A 60 -11.15 -3.97 -8.48
C LEU A 60 -12.26 -4.91 -8.99
N GLY A 61 -13.13 -5.40 -8.11
CA GLY A 61 -14.13 -6.41 -8.48
C GLY A 61 -13.49 -7.74 -8.90
N ASN A 62 -12.34 -8.11 -8.30
CA ASN A 62 -11.71 -9.41 -8.57
C ASN A 62 -12.69 -10.54 -8.34
N ARG A 63 -12.52 -11.62 -9.08
CA ARG A 63 -13.38 -12.80 -9.07
C ARG A 63 -12.68 -14.00 -8.42
N PRO A 64 -12.54 -14.02 -7.06
CA PRO A 64 -11.86 -15.08 -6.37
C PRO A 64 -12.43 -16.46 -6.61
N PRO A 65 -13.76 -16.73 -6.62
CA PRO A 65 -14.28 -18.07 -6.87
C PRO A 65 -13.75 -18.67 -8.16
N GLU A 66 -13.76 -17.91 -9.26
CA GLU A 66 -13.38 -18.39 -10.58
C GLU A 66 -11.89 -18.71 -10.68
N PHE A 67 -11.02 -17.82 -10.18
CA PHE A 67 -9.59 -18.11 -10.23
C PHE A 67 -9.16 -19.16 -9.18
N GLN A 68 -9.87 -19.29 -8.05
CA GLN A 68 -9.63 -20.37 -7.09
C GLN A 68 -10.01 -21.74 -7.70
N ASP A 69 -11.11 -21.82 -8.41
CA ASP A 69 -11.50 -23.04 -9.12
C ASP A 69 -10.47 -23.43 -10.21
N ALA A 70 -10.04 -22.46 -10.99
CA ALA A 70 -8.98 -22.68 -11.99
C ALA A 70 -7.67 -23.14 -11.34
N LEU A 71 -7.28 -22.54 -10.20
CA LEU A 71 -6.09 -22.88 -9.44
C LEU A 71 -6.20 -24.29 -8.84
N PHE A 72 -7.35 -24.64 -8.26
CA PHE A 72 -7.63 -25.99 -7.75
C PHE A 72 -7.52 -27.05 -8.87
N LYS A 73 -7.97 -26.73 -10.07
CA LYS A 73 -7.83 -27.60 -11.25
C LYS A 73 -6.45 -27.56 -11.89
N SER A 74 -5.49 -26.86 -11.29
CA SER A 74 -4.14 -26.68 -11.84
C SER A 74 -4.09 -25.96 -13.20
N LYS A 75 -5.13 -25.20 -13.54
CA LYS A 75 -5.25 -24.41 -14.76
C LYS A 75 -4.67 -23.00 -14.58
N TRP A 76 -3.36 -22.91 -14.36
CA TRP A 76 -2.68 -21.68 -13.98
C TRP A 76 -2.82 -20.53 -15.00
N ARG A 77 -2.76 -20.83 -16.29
CA ARG A 77 -2.95 -19.83 -17.35
C ARG A 77 -4.38 -19.26 -17.34
N GLU A 78 -5.37 -20.11 -17.07
CA GLU A 78 -6.77 -19.69 -16.93
C GLU A 78 -6.98 -18.84 -15.67
N ALA A 79 -6.39 -19.25 -14.53
CA ALA A 79 -6.38 -18.47 -13.30
C ALA A 79 -5.77 -17.07 -13.51
N TRP A 80 -4.63 -17.01 -14.22
CA TRP A 80 -4.02 -15.74 -14.60
C TRP A 80 -4.95 -14.89 -15.45
N ARG A 81 -5.53 -15.43 -16.52
CA ARG A 81 -6.44 -14.70 -17.41
C ARG A 81 -7.64 -14.11 -16.66
N ILE A 82 -8.23 -14.88 -15.73
CA ILE A 82 -9.35 -14.43 -14.90
C ILE A 82 -8.92 -13.28 -13.97
N LEU A 83 -7.80 -13.43 -13.31
CA LEU A 83 -7.27 -12.44 -12.36
C LEU A 83 -6.87 -11.16 -13.06
N ASN A 84 -6.13 -11.25 -14.17
CA ASN A 84 -5.64 -10.10 -14.93
C ASN A 84 -6.75 -9.29 -15.60
N ALA A 85 -7.92 -9.87 -15.84
CA ALA A 85 -9.04 -9.15 -16.42
C ALA A 85 -9.55 -8.00 -15.53
N THR A 86 -9.40 -8.14 -14.22
CA THR A 86 -9.85 -7.14 -13.23
C THR A 86 -8.70 -6.43 -12.51
N ASN A 87 -7.52 -7.04 -12.44
CA ASN A 87 -6.37 -6.52 -11.70
C ASN A 87 -5.14 -6.43 -12.61
N ASP A 88 -4.67 -5.21 -12.87
CA ASP A 88 -3.48 -4.97 -13.71
C ASP A 88 -2.19 -5.46 -13.04
N PHE A 89 -2.12 -5.43 -11.71
CA PHE A 89 -0.89 -5.68 -10.95
C PHE A 89 -1.09 -6.59 -9.74
N PRO A 90 -1.52 -7.84 -9.95
CA PRO A 90 -1.75 -8.77 -8.85
C PRO A 90 -0.45 -9.15 -8.12
N GLU A 91 0.73 -8.99 -8.73
CA GLU A 91 2.02 -9.11 -8.08
C GLU A 91 2.26 -8.04 -7.01
N PHE A 92 1.65 -6.84 -7.12
CA PHE A 92 1.70 -5.80 -6.10
C PHE A 92 0.64 -6.06 -5.03
N THR A 93 -0.63 -6.18 -5.43
CA THR A 93 -1.73 -6.38 -4.48
C THR A 93 -1.61 -7.68 -3.71
N GLY A 94 -1.11 -8.73 -4.33
CA GLY A 94 -0.87 -10.02 -3.68
C GLY A 94 0.16 -9.97 -2.54
N ARG A 95 1.01 -8.93 -2.51
CA ARG A 95 2.00 -8.69 -1.45
C ARG A 95 1.53 -7.70 -0.38
N ILE A 96 0.90 -6.60 -0.81
CA ILE A 96 0.69 -5.42 0.06
C ILE A 96 -0.77 -5.04 0.28
N CYS A 97 -1.73 -5.70 -0.38
CA CYS A 97 -3.14 -5.47 -0.11
C CYS A 97 -3.50 -6.06 1.27
N PRO A 98 -4.28 -5.34 2.10
CA PRO A 98 -4.74 -5.88 3.39
C PRO A 98 -5.79 -6.99 3.24
N ALA A 99 -6.11 -7.41 2.01
CA ALA A 99 -7.05 -8.48 1.67
C ALA A 99 -8.48 -8.23 2.15
N LEU A 100 -9.09 -7.13 1.68
CA LEU A 100 -10.51 -6.82 1.93
C LEU A 100 -11.43 -7.99 1.58
N CYS A 101 -11.10 -8.70 0.49
CA CYS A 101 -11.82 -9.89 0.03
C CYS A 101 -11.80 -11.05 1.05
N GLU A 102 -10.69 -11.26 1.76
CA GLU A 102 -10.59 -12.29 2.81
C GLU A 102 -11.41 -11.90 4.04
N LYS A 103 -11.41 -10.60 4.39
CA LYS A 103 -12.20 -10.11 5.54
C LYS A 103 -13.70 -10.21 5.30
N SER A 104 -14.14 -10.19 4.04
CA SER A 104 -15.54 -10.34 3.63
C SER A 104 -15.88 -11.77 3.18
N CYS A 105 -14.94 -12.70 3.18
CA CYS A 105 -15.20 -14.10 2.84
C CYS A 105 -16.25 -14.69 3.81
N VAL A 106 -17.21 -15.47 3.29
CA VAL A 106 -18.23 -16.12 4.12
C VAL A 106 -17.61 -17.06 5.16
N LEU A 107 -16.49 -17.72 4.84
CA LEU A 107 -15.76 -18.55 5.80
C LEU A 107 -15.16 -17.73 6.96
N LYS A 108 -14.93 -16.45 6.78
CA LYS A 108 -14.55 -15.56 7.90
C LYS A 108 -15.67 -15.40 8.91
N LEU A 109 -16.91 -15.31 8.43
CA LEU A 109 -18.10 -15.20 9.27
C LEU A 109 -18.37 -16.48 10.07
N SER A 110 -18.27 -17.64 9.41
CA SER A 110 -18.73 -18.93 9.98
C SER A 110 -17.68 -19.64 10.83
N MET A 111 -16.39 -19.51 10.50
CA MET A 111 -15.31 -20.28 11.16
C MET A 111 -14.01 -19.48 11.38
N ASP A 112 -14.02 -18.19 11.07
CA ASP A 112 -12.86 -17.30 11.14
C ASP A 112 -11.64 -17.75 10.29
N GLU A 113 -11.89 -18.58 9.29
CA GLU A 113 -10.88 -19.15 8.40
C GLU A 113 -11.17 -18.83 6.92
N PRO A 114 -11.03 -17.57 6.46
CA PRO A 114 -11.28 -17.21 5.07
C PRO A 114 -10.34 -17.97 4.11
N VAL A 115 -10.68 -17.99 2.83
CA VAL A 115 -9.77 -18.48 1.78
C VAL A 115 -8.54 -17.59 1.69
N THR A 116 -7.36 -18.17 1.44
CA THR A 116 -6.08 -17.45 1.25
C THR A 116 -6.04 -16.75 -0.12
N ILE A 117 -6.89 -15.74 -0.31
CA ILE A 117 -7.12 -15.12 -1.63
C ILE A 117 -5.87 -14.35 -2.06
N ARG A 118 -5.34 -13.48 -1.19
CA ARG A 118 -4.20 -12.61 -1.48
C ARG A 118 -2.94 -13.40 -1.84
N GLU A 119 -2.64 -14.43 -1.06
CA GLU A 119 -1.47 -15.28 -1.31
C GLU A 119 -1.61 -16.07 -2.61
N ASN A 120 -2.82 -16.50 -2.94
CA ASN A 120 -3.10 -17.19 -4.20
C ASN A 120 -2.98 -16.24 -5.40
N GLU A 121 -3.44 -14.97 -5.29
CA GLU A 121 -3.22 -13.94 -6.32
C GLU A 121 -1.73 -13.74 -6.59
N CYS A 122 -0.92 -13.57 -5.52
CA CYS A 122 0.53 -13.44 -5.64
C CYS A 122 1.14 -14.61 -6.40
N SER A 123 0.77 -15.84 -6.04
CA SER A 123 1.31 -17.05 -6.68
C SER A 123 0.90 -17.21 -8.14
N ILE A 124 -0.32 -16.82 -8.49
CA ILE A 124 -0.78 -16.82 -9.88
C ILE A 124 0.07 -15.86 -10.71
N ALA A 125 0.29 -14.64 -10.20
CA ALA A 125 1.10 -13.63 -10.87
C ALA A 125 2.57 -14.05 -11.01
N GLU A 126 3.17 -14.56 -9.93
CA GLU A 126 4.56 -15.04 -9.96
C GLU A 126 4.76 -16.18 -10.95
N ARG A 127 3.81 -17.11 -11.00
CA ARG A 127 3.84 -18.18 -11.97
C ARG A 127 3.67 -17.68 -13.40
N ALA A 128 2.79 -16.69 -13.60
CA ALA A 128 2.56 -16.10 -14.91
C ALA A 128 3.83 -15.44 -15.48
N PHE A 129 4.60 -14.75 -14.65
CA PHE A 129 5.92 -14.23 -15.05
C PHE A 129 6.91 -15.35 -15.34
N ARG A 130 7.03 -16.31 -14.42
CA ARG A 130 8.02 -17.40 -14.54
C ARG A 130 7.77 -18.29 -15.75
N GLU A 131 6.51 -18.59 -16.07
CA GLU A 131 6.14 -19.47 -17.19
C GLU A 131 5.85 -18.70 -18.49
N GLY A 132 6.08 -17.37 -18.51
CA GLY A 132 5.94 -16.57 -19.71
C GLY A 132 4.50 -16.42 -20.18
N TYR A 133 3.50 -16.43 -19.28
CA TYR A 133 2.12 -16.12 -19.65
C TYR A 133 1.93 -14.62 -19.91
N ILE A 134 2.76 -13.80 -19.28
CA ILE A 134 2.83 -12.36 -19.48
C ILE A 134 3.82 -12.10 -20.59
N GLN A 135 3.30 -11.66 -21.74
CA GLN A 135 4.08 -11.27 -22.92
C GLN A 135 3.64 -9.87 -23.31
N PRO A 136 4.57 -8.99 -23.70
CA PRO A 136 4.22 -7.68 -24.25
C PRO A 136 3.26 -7.83 -25.44
N ALA A 137 2.14 -7.15 -25.37
CA ALA A 137 1.15 -7.13 -26.44
C ALA A 137 1.57 -6.17 -27.56
N GLN A 138 1.28 -6.52 -28.81
CA GLN A 138 1.37 -5.56 -29.91
C GLN A 138 0.11 -4.69 -29.93
N ILE A 139 0.25 -3.39 -29.74
CA ILE A 139 -0.85 -2.46 -29.60
C ILE A 139 -1.00 -1.66 -30.88
N GLU A 140 -2.17 -1.76 -31.52
CA GLU A 140 -2.53 -0.88 -32.63
C GLU A 140 -2.84 0.53 -32.10
N ARG A 141 -2.16 1.54 -32.66
CA ARG A 141 -2.26 2.92 -32.21
C ARG A 141 -3.42 3.65 -32.87
N ASN A 142 -4.19 4.41 -32.07
CA ASN A 142 -5.31 5.22 -32.56
C ASN A 142 -4.93 6.67 -32.90
N GLY A 143 -3.65 7.03 -32.79
CA GLY A 143 -3.11 8.35 -33.11
C GLY A 143 -3.35 9.44 -32.06
N LYS A 144 -4.01 9.15 -30.93
CA LYS A 144 -4.22 10.09 -29.83
C LYS A 144 -3.20 9.88 -28.71
N ARG A 145 -2.80 10.98 -28.07
CA ARG A 145 -1.72 11.02 -27.07
C ARG A 145 -2.26 11.39 -25.69
N VAL A 146 -1.91 10.63 -24.67
CA VAL A 146 -2.31 10.90 -23.27
C VAL A 146 -1.09 11.04 -22.38
N ALA A 147 -1.07 12.13 -21.57
CA ALA A 147 -0.06 12.32 -20.53
C ALA A 147 -0.60 11.82 -19.19
N VAL A 148 0.19 10.99 -18.50
CA VAL A 148 -0.06 10.57 -17.11
C VAL A 148 0.98 11.23 -16.21
N ILE A 149 0.54 11.96 -15.19
CA ILE A 149 1.41 12.71 -14.29
C ILE A 149 1.52 11.97 -12.96
N GLY A 150 2.64 11.32 -12.73
CA GLY A 150 2.93 10.44 -11.61
C GLY A 150 2.82 8.96 -11.97
N SER A 151 3.81 8.18 -11.54
CA SER A 151 3.96 6.75 -11.84
C SER A 151 3.61 5.84 -10.66
N GLY A 152 2.89 6.35 -9.64
CA GLY A 152 2.36 5.52 -8.57
C GLY A 152 1.31 4.51 -9.09
N PRO A 153 0.73 3.68 -8.21
CA PRO A 153 -0.18 2.59 -8.62
C PRO A 153 -1.36 3.07 -9.47
N ALA A 154 -1.88 4.28 -9.22
CA ALA A 154 -2.95 4.86 -10.04
C ALA A 154 -2.47 5.24 -11.45
N GLY A 155 -1.29 5.87 -11.53
CA GLY A 155 -0.70 6.27 -12.80
C GLY A 155 -0.30 5.06 -13.65
N LEU A 156 0.31 4.05 -13.05
CA LEU A 156 0.61 2.79 -13.75
C LEU A 156 -0.65 2.12 -14.28
N ALA A 157 -1.73 2.05 -13.48
CA ALA A 157 -2.98 1.45 -13.92
C ALA A 157 -3.65 2.25 -15.04
N ALA A 158 -3.68 3.58 -14.93
CA ALA A 158 -4.18 4.45 -16.00
C ALA A 158 -3.38 4.26 -17.29
N ALA A 159 -2.05 4.28 -17.18
CA ALA A 159 -1.16 4.11 -18.34
C ALA A 159 -1.34 2.74 -19.01
N ASN A 160 -1.40 1.64 -18.22
CA ASN A 160 -1.63 0.30 -18.73
C ASN A 160 -2.96 0.21 -19.50
N GLN A 161 -4.04 0.68 -18.89
CA GLN A 161 -5.37 0.63 -19.47
C GLN A 161 -5.53 1.50 -20.72
N LEU A 162 -4.94 2.68 -20.74
CA LEU A 162 -4.96 3.57 -21.91
C LEU A 162 -4.10 3.01 -23.05
N ASN A 163 -2.91 2.50 -22.73
CA ASN A 163 -2.03 1.87 -23.70
C ASN A 163 -2.75 0.71 -24.42
N HIS A 164 -3.41 -0.19 -23.66
CA HIS A 164 -4.15 -1.32 -24.25
C HIS A 164 -5.40 -0.90 -25.05
N ARG A 165 -5.84 0.36 -24.95
CA ARG A 165 -6.89 0.94 -25.80
C ARG A 165 -6.33 1.67 -27.05
N GLY A 166 -5.02 1.56 -27.29
CA GLY A 166 -4.38 2.12 -28.47
C GLY A 166 -3.86 3.54 -28.33
N TYR A 167 -3.97 4.18 -27.15
CA TYR A 167 -3.43 5.52 -26.93
C TYR A 167 -1.89 5.49 -26.85
N GLU A 168 -1.23 6.53 -27.36
CA GLU A 168 0.18 6.78 -27.11
C GLU A 168 0.33 7.42 -25.72
N VAL A 169 0.84 6.65 -24.74
CA VAL A 169 0.90 7.08 -23.35
C VAL A 169 2.30 7.49 -22.96
N THR A 170 2.43 8.71 -22.42
CA THR A 170 3.66 9.20 -21.78
C THR A 170 3.39 9.42 -20.29
N VAL A 171 4.15 8.73 -19.43
CA VAL A 171 4.11 8.89 -17.98
C VAL A 171 5.26 9.78 -17.55
N PHE A 172 4.94 10.87 -16.84
CA PHE A 172 5.92 11.79 -16.26
C PHE A 172 6.08 11.47 -14.77
N GLU A 173 7.30 11.18 -14.36
CA GLU A 173 7.63 10.90 -12.96
C GLU A 173 8.69 11.89 -12.47
N LYS A 174 8.44 12.49 -11.31
CA LYS A 174 9.36 13.47 -10.70
C LYS A 174 10.63 12.86 -10.14
N ASP A 175 10.51 11.62 -9.65
CA ASP A 175 11.63 10.89 -9.07
C ASP A 175 12.45 10.15 -10.14
N GLU A 176 13.59 9.63 -9.74
CA GLU A 176 14.57 8.94 -10.62
C GLU A 176 14.12 7.54 -11.05
N TYR A 177 13.10 6.96 -10.40
CA TYR A 177 12.54 5.65 -10.71
C TYR A 177 11.02 5.67 -10.73
N VAL A 178 10.43 4.83 -11.56
CA VAL A 178 8.99 4.59 -11.66
C VAL A 178 8.48 3.83 -10.44
N GLY A 179 7.26 4.14 -9.97
CA GLY A 179 6.56 3.36 -8.96
C GLY A 179 5.96 4.17 -7.80
N GLY A 180 6.31 5.45 -7.65
CA GLY A 180 5.82 6.30 -6.56
C GLY A 180 6.04 5.64 -5.20
N LEU A 181 5.01 5.59 -4.34
CA LEU A 181 5.12 4.98 -3.01
C LEU A 181 5.31 3.45 -3.02
N LEU A 182 5.00 2.74 -4.08
CA LEU A 182 5.40 1.32 -4.22
C LEU A 182 6.91 1.18 -4.16
N ARG A 183 7.63 2.13 -4.75
CA ARG A 183 9.10 2.15 -4.79
C ARG A 183 9.71 2.82 -3.57
N PHE A 184 9.23 4.02 -3.23
CA PHE A 184 9.89 4.86 -2.23
C PHE A 184 9.24 4.81 -0.84
N GLY A 185 7.96 4.42 -0.73
CA GLY A 185 7.26 4.35 0.55
C GLY A 185 7.29 2.96 1.17
N ILE A 186 6.93 1.94 0.39
CA ILE A 186 6.86 0.56 0.86
C ILE A 186 8.27 -0.03 1.00
N PRO A 187 8.61 -0.64 2.15
CA PRO A 187 9.92 -1.26 2.33
C PRO A 187 10.16 -2.43 1.38
N ASN A 188 11.44 -2.64 1.00
CA ASN A 188 11.83 -3.73 0.12
C ASN A 188 11.45 -5.11 0.67
N PHE A 189 11.45 -5.27 1.99
CA PHE A 189 11.07 -6.53 2.64
C PHE A 189 9.56 -6.86 2.57
N LYS A 190 8.71 -5.91 2.13
CA LYS A 190 7.29 -6.14 1.80
C LYS A 190 7.04 -6.22 0.30
N LEU A 191 7.78 -5.45 -0.49
CA LEU A 191 7.68 -5.44 -1.95
C LEU A 191 9.05 -5.17 -2.55
N GLN A 192 9.68 -6.21 -3.09
CA GLN A 192 10.96 -6.09 -3.78
C GLN A 192 10.82 -5.19 -5.01
N LYS A 193 11.79 -4.31 -5.22
CA LYS A 193 11.72 -3.31 -6.31
C LYS A 193 11.85 -3.94 -7.69
N THR A 194 12.51 -5.10 -7.78
CA THR A 194 12.56 -5.91 -9.00
C THR A 194 11.19 -6.38 -9.50
N VAL A 195 10.21 -6.52 -8.60
CA VAL A 195 8.83 -6.84 -8.96
C VAL A 195 8.18 -5.67 -9.72
N ILE A 196 8.51 -4.43 -9.34
CA ILE A 196 8.07 -3.23 -10.06
C ILE A 196 8.79 -3.13 -11.40
N ASP A 197 10.12 -3.32 -11.40
CA ASP A 197 10.97 -3.17 -12.59
C ASP A 197 10.52 -4.11 -13.72
N ARG A 198 10.25 -5.38 -13.42
CA ARG A 198 9.79 -6.34 -14.44
C ARG A 198 8.41 -5.95 -15.02
N ARG A 199 7.51 -5.35 -14.23
CA ARG A 199 6.21 -4.87 -14.72
C ARG A 199 6.38 -3.64 -15.60
N VAL A 200 7.17 -2.68 -15.16
CA VAL A 200 7.51 -1.48 -15.94
C VAL A 200 8.11 -1.87 -17.28
N LYS A 201 9.03 -2.85 -17.29
CA LYS A 201 9.63 -3.37 -18.53
C LYS A 201 8.58 -3.93 -19.50
N VAL A 202 7.58 -4.68 -19.03
CA VAL A 202 6.49 -5.15 -19.89
C VAL A 202 5.73 -3.98 -20.49
N MET A 203 5.40 -2.95 -19.71
CA MET A 203 4.70 -1.77 -20.18
C MET A 203 5.52 -0.95 -21.19
N GLU A 204 6.84 -0.84 -20.99
CA GLU A 204 7.77 -0.22 -21.94
C GLU A 204 7.81 -0.99 -23.26
N ASP A 205 7.89 -2.31 -23.20
CA ASP A 205 7.89 -3.18 -24.38
C ASP A 205 6.56 -3.13 -25.14
N GLU A 206 5.46 -2.76 -24.47
CA GLU A 206 4.15 -2.47 -25.07
C GLU A 206 4.03 -1.03 -25.58
N GLY A 207 5.06 -0.18 -25.41
CA GLY A 207 5.16 1.16 -25.96
C GLY A 207 4.72 2.29 -25.03
N VAL A 208 4.57 2.06 -23.72
CA VAL A 208 4.43 3.14 -22.74
C VAL A 208 5.77 3.85 -22.57
N ILE A 209 5.75 5.17 -22.67
CA ILE A 209 6.96 6.00 -22.51
C ILE A 209 7.02 6.51 -21.06
N PHE A 210 8.06 6.13 -20.32
CA PHE A 210 8.31 6.68 -18.98
C PHE A 210 9.40 7.77 -19.05
N LYS A 211 9.06 8.95 -18.55
CA LYS A 211 9.98 10.09 -18.37
C LYS A 211 10.20 10.30 -16.88
N VAL A 212 11.27 9.72 -16.36
CA VAL A 212 11.72 9.89 -14.98
C VAL A 212 12.47 11.21 -14.80
N SER A 213 12.68 11.65 -13.55
CA SER A 213 13.32 12.94 -13.21
C SER A 213 12.67 14.12 -13.98
N SER A 214 11.37 14.01 -14.22
CA SER A 214 10.60 14.96 -15.05
C SER A 214 9.40 15.49 -14.26
N PRO A 215 9.64 16.35 -13.25
CA PRO A 215 8.56 16.95 -12.47
C PRO A 215 7.66 17.81 -13.35
N VAL A 216 6.36 17.67 -13.19
CA VAL A 216 5.35 18.45 -13.92
C VAL A 216 4.56 19.29 -12.93
N ASP A 217 4.46 20.59 -13.23
CA ASP A 217 3.52 21.48 -12.56
C ASP A 217 2.11 21.20 -13.10
N VAL A 218 1.20 20.76 -12.23
CA VAL A 218 -0.19 20.43 -12.60
C VAL A 218 -1.01 21.64 -13.07
N GLN A 219 -0.53 22.86 -12.80
CA GLN A 219 -1.14 24.09 -13.30
C GLN A 219 -0.59 24.48 -14.70
N ASN A 220 0.54 23.90 -15.12
CA ASN A 220 1.18 24.15 -16.41
C ASN A 220 1.56 22.83 -17.09
N LEU A 221 0.55 22.11 -17.56
CA LEU A 221 0.71 20.77 -18.15
C LEU A 221 1.51 20.78 -19.44
N PRO A 222 2.27 19.72 -19.77
CA PRO A 222 3.06 19.61 -20.99
C PRO A 222 2.14 19.65 -22.22
N LYS A 223 2.54 20.38 -23.27
CA LYS A 223 1.76 20.54 -24.51
C LYS A 223 1.84 19.30 -25.41
N GLY A 224 0.87 19.15 -26.28
CA GLY A 224 0.86 18.15 -27.35
C GLY A 224 0.24 16.81 -26.92
N PHE A 225 -0.65 16.82 -25.94
CA PHE A 225 -1.47 15.70 -25.54
C PHE A 225 -2.95 16.03 -25.65
N ASP A 226 -3.76 15.05 -26.02
CA ASP A 226 -5.20 15.19 -26.19
C ASP A 226 -5.93 15.15 -24.84
N ALA A 227 -5.39 14.38 -23.88
CA ALA A 227 -5.91 14.31 -22.51
C ALA A 227 -4.78 14.09 -21.48
N TYR A 228 -5.12 14.34 -20.21
CA TYR A 228 -4.20 14.23 -19.07
C TYR A 228 -4.82 13.48 -17.93
N CYS A 229 -4.02 12.64 -17.25
CA CYS A 229 -4.40 11.95 -16.02
C CYS A 229 -3.44 12.34 -14.89
N ILE A 230 -3.92 13.08 -13.89
CA ILE A 230 -3.13 13.52 -12.74
C ILE A 230 -3.20 12.43 -11.66
N CYS A 231 -2.05 11.82 -11.38
CA CYS A 231 -1.86 10.70 -10.44
C CYS A 231 -0.74 10.99 -9.42
N THR A 232 -0.61 12.25 -9.00
CA THR A 232 0.49 12.74 -8.16
C THR A 232 0.44 12.30 -6.69
N GLY A 233 -0.63 11.59 -6.30
CA GLY A 233 -0.80 11.11 -4.94
C GLY A 233 -1.10 12.22 -3.91
N THR A 234 -0.72 11.98 -2.65
CA THR A 234 -0.83 12.90 -1.52
C THR A 234 0.57 13.20 -0.97
N PRO A 235 1.30 14.17 -1.54
CA PRO A 235 2.71 14.37 -1.19
C PRO A 235 2.93 14.98 0.19
N THR A 236 1.92 15.66 0.77
CA THR A 236 2.06 16.42 2.02
C THR A 236 1.74 15.54 3.23
N ALA A 237 2.76 15.20 4.02
CA ALA A 237 2.58 14.53 5.30
C ALA A 237 1.91 15.44 6.33
N ARG A 238 1.14 14.85 7.26
CA ARG A 238 0.68 15.57 8.44
C ARG A 238 1.85 15.85 9.37
N ASP A 239 2.01 17.10 9.75
CA ASP A 239 3.02 17.51 10.72
C ASP A 239 2.42 17.64 12.12
N LEU A 240 3.29 17.67 13.11
CA LEU A 240 2.98 17.84 14.53
C LEU A 240 3.59 19.14 15.01
N ALA A 241 2.82 20.22 14.92
CA ALA A 241 3.26 21.58 15.27
C ALA A 241 3.23 21.80 16.80
N ILE A 242 4.11 21.11 17.54
CA ILE A 242 4.28 21.23 18.99
C ILE A 242 5.68 21.78 19.32
N PRO A 243 5.90 22.33 20.53
CA PRO A 243 7.21 22.87 20.92
C PRO A 243 8.34 21.85 20.74
N GLY A 244 9.46 22.29 20.21
CA GLY A 244 10.64 21.46 19.93
C GLY A 244 10.61 20.73 18.58
N ARG A 245 9.64 21.02 17.69
CA ARG A 245 9.55 20.38 16.35
C ARG A 245 10.81 20.61 15.49
N GLU A 246 11.51 21.71 15.74
CA GLU A 246 12.75 22.10 15.05
C GLU A 246 13.99 21.29 15.46
N LEU A 247 13.90 20.46 16.49
CA LEU A 247 15.04 19.66 16.97
C LEU A 247 15.47 18.63 15.91
N LYS A 248 16.79 18.39 15.85
CA LYS A 248 17.37 17.36 14.99
C LYS A 248 16.96 15.96 15.46
N GLY A 249 16.76 15.04 14.52
CA GLY A 249 16.34 13.67 14.81
C GLY A 249 14.83 13.48 14.82
N ILE A 250 14.05 14.48 14.37
CA ILE A 250 12.61 14.37 14.16
C ILE A 250 12.34 14.43 12.65
N HIS A 251 11.88 13.34 12.09
CA HIS A 251 11.70 13.17 10.64
C HIS A 251 10.29 12.70 10.28
N PHE A 252 9.83 13.03 9.09
CA PHE A 252 8.68 12.34 8.51
C PHE A 252 9.04 10.88 8.18
N ALA A 253 8.10 9.97 8.39
CA ALA A 253 8.29 8.54 8.12
C ALA A 253 8.81 8.27 6.71
N LEU A 254 8.26 8.96 5.69
CA LEU A 254 8.68 8.78 4.30
C LEU A 254 10.13 9.23 4.02
N GLU A 255 10.69 10.14 4.79
CA GLU A 255 12.10 10.53 4.63
C GLU A 255 13.00 9.31 4.87
N MET A 256 12.78 8.60 5.98
CA MET A 256 13.53 7.38 6.30
C MET A 256 13.25 6.25 5.30
N LEU A 257 11.97 5.99 4.99
CA LEU A 257 11.57 4.88 4.12
C LEU A 257 12.10 5.07 2.69
N ALA A 258 11.94 6.27 2.13
CA ALA A 258 12.41 6.59 0.80
C ALA A 258 13.95 6.55 0.73
N GLN A 259 14.63 7.09 1.73
CA GLN A 259 16.08 7.05 1.80
C GLN A 259 16.60 5.61 1.90
N GLN A 260 16.00 4.76 2.76
CA GLN A 260 16.40 3.36 2.87
C GLN A 260 16.22 2.61 1.55
N ASN A 261 15.11 2.83 0.83
CA ASN A 261 14.90 2.20 -0.47
C ASN A 261 15.92 2.69 -1.52
N ARG A 262 16.32 3.97 -1.48
CA ARG A 262 17.39 4.51 -2.35
C ARG A 262 18.76 3.92 -2.01
N VAL A 263 19.06 3.75 -0.72
CA VAL A 263 20.30 3.06 -0.28
C VAL A 263 20.33 1.63 -0.84
N LEU A 264 19.23 0.90 -0.78
CA LEU A 264 19.12 -0.45 -1.34
C LEU A 264 19.22 -0.47 -2.87
N ALA A 265 18.87 0.63 -3.54
CA ALA A 265 19.07 0.83 -4.98
C ALA A 265 20.51 1.25 -5.33
N GLY A 266 21.41 1.38 -4.35
CA GLY A 266 22.84 1.72 -4.55
C GLY A 266 23.16 3.20 -4.41
N GLN A 267 22.19 4.06 -4.08
CA GLN A 267 22.46 5.49 -3.85
C GLN A 267 23.24 5.67 -2.55
N GLN A 268 24.28 6.47 -2.61
CA GLN A 268 25.11 6.83 -1.45
C GLN A 268 24.65 8.14 -0.84
N PHE A 269 24.64 8.20 0.49
CA PHE A 269 24.37 9.40 1.28
C PHE A 269 25.54 9.63 2.24
N ALA A 270 25.82 10.87 2.56
CA ALA A 270 26.77 11.16 3.64
C ALA A 270 26.14 10.76 4.99
N ASP A 271 26.95 10.27 5.92
CA ASP A 271 26.48 9.79 7.23
C ASP A 271 25.62 10.80 7.99
N LYS A 272 25.97 12.10 7.88
CA LYS A 272 25.21 13.20 8.50
C LYS A 272 23.80 13.41 7.95
N ASP A 273 23.55 12.94 6.72
CA ASP A 273 22.29 13.09 5.99
C ASP A 273 21.44 11.83 6.08
N LEU A 274 21.97 10.75 6.69
CA LEU A 274 21.25 9.49 6.87
C LEU A 274 20.29 9.55 8.06
N VAL A 275 19.03 9.27 7.80
CA VAL A 275 18.05 8.95 8.85
C VAL A 275 18.26 7.50 9.25
N ASN A 276 19.08 7.28 10.28
CA ASN A 276 19.54 5.96 10.70
C ASN A 276 19.14 5.67 12.14
N ALA A 277 18.53 4.50 12.36
CA ALA A 277 18.06 4.02 13.66
C ALA A 277 19.14 3.23 14.45
N LYS A 278 20.32 2.96 13.87
CA LYS A 278 21.34 2.10 14.49
C LYS A 278 21.73 2.61 15.90
N GLY A 279 21.53 1.73 16.89
CA GLY A 279 21.85 2.00 18.29
C GLY A 279 20.96 3.04 18.98
N LYS A 280 19.90 3.54 18.33
CA LYS A 280 19.00 4.58 18.86
C LYS A 280 17.73 4.00 19.44
N ARG A 281 17.15 4.71 20.41
CA ARG A 281 15.76 4.53 20.84
C ARG A 281 14.88 5.27 19.82
N VAL A 282 14.04 4.53 19.13
CA VAL A 282 13.17 5.05 18.07
C VAL A 282 11.75 5.18 18.59
N LEU A 283 11.16 6.35 18.44
CA LEU A 283 9.74 6.59 18.69
C LEU A 283 9.02 6.80 17.36
N VAL A 284 8.02 5.97 17.08
CA VAL A 284 7.13 6.10 15.92
C VAL A 284 5.80 6.67 16.39
N ILE A 285 5.40 7.83 15.87
CA ILE A 285 4.13 8.48 16.19
C ILE A 285 3.13 8.18 15.07
N GLY A 286 2.13 7.34 15.37
CA GLY A 286 1.08 6.88 14.44
C GLY A 286 1.02 5.37 14.32
N GLY A 287 -0.21 4.82 14.38
CA GLY A 287 -0.50 3.38 14.44
C GLY A 287 -0.79 2.70 13.09
N GLY A 288 -0.66 3.40 11.96
CA GLY A 288 -0.99 2.89 10.62
C GLY A 288 0.12 2.05 9.97
N ASP A 289 -0.11 1.66 8.71
CA ASP A 289 0.82 0.82 7.93
C ASP A 289 2.19 1.50 7.75
N THR A 290 2.23 2.83 7.55
CA THR A 290 3.47 3.60 7.48
C THR A 290 4.28 3.52 8.77
N GLY A 291 3.61 3.56 9.93
CA GLY A 291 4.27 3.36 11.24
C GLY A 291 4.85 1.95 11.36
N SER A 292 4.10 0.93 10.93
CA SER A 292 4.59 -0.45 10.86
C SER A 292 5.83 -0.59 9.97
N ASP A 293 5.87 0.11 8.84
CA ASP A 293 7.02 0.12 7.92
C ASP A 293 8.26 0.75 8.56
N CYS A 294 8.06 1.83 9.32
CA CYS A 294 9.14 2.44 10.12
C CYS A 294 9.69 1.49 11.19
N ILE A 295 8.84 0.74 11.87
CA ILE A 295 9.25 -0.25 12.88
C ILE A 295 10.16 -1.31 12.24
N GLY A 296 9.68 -1.97 11.18
CA GLY A 296 10.47 -3.02 10.51
C GLY A 296 11.78 -2.50 9.91
N THR A 297 11.80 -1.28 9.40
CA THR A 297 13.01 -0.62 8.89
C THR A 297 13.97 -0.31 10.02
N SER A 298 13.50 0.23 11.14
CA SER A 298 14.32 0.56 12.32
C SER A 298 14.97 -0.68 12.94
N ASN A 299 14.22 -1.79 13.04
CA ASN A 299 14.75 -3.06 13.54
C ASN A 299 15.89 -3.56 12.65
N ARG A 300 15.74 -3.53 11.31
CA ARG A 300 16.78 -3.93 10.35
C ARG A 300 18.00 -3.02 10.36
N GLN A 301 17.82 -1.74 10.67
CA GLN A 301 18.92 -0.82 10.86
C GLN A 301 19.65 -1.02 12.21
N GLY A 302 19.15 -1.87 13.10
CA GLY A 302 19.76 -2.15 14.41
C GLY A 302 19.41 -1.12 15.48
N ALA A 303 18.15 -0.69 15.54
CA ALA A 303 17.65 0.14 16.63
C ALA A 303 17.88 -0.52 18.00
N LYS A 304 18.18 0.28 19.03
CA LYS A 304 18.28 -0.21 20.41
C LYS A 304 16.93 -0.61 20.97
N SER A 305 15.90 0.15 20.65
CA SER A 305 14.49 -0.11 20.96
C SER A 305 13.58 0.62 20.01
N VAL A 306 12.39 0.11 19.78
CA VAL A 306 11.35 0.79 19.00
C VAL A 306 10.07 0.85 19.82
N THR A 307 9.54 2.04 20.01
CA THR A 307 8.24 2.28 20.64
C THR A 307 7.31 2.94 19.62
N GLN A 308 6.08 2.46 19.51
CA GLN A 308 5.04 3.07 18.70
C GLN A 308 3.95 3.62 19.61
N ILE A 309 3.53 4.86 19.37
CA ILE A 309 2.41 5.47 20.07
C ILE A 309 1.28 5.83 19.10
N GLU A 310 0.05 5.70 19.58
CA GLU A 310 -1.16 6.06 18.84
C GLU A 310 -2.06 6.92 19.75
N ILE A 311 -2.61 7.99 19.19
CA ILE A 311 -3.53 8.88 19.91
C ILE A 311 -4.89 8.23 20.14
N MET A 312 -5.29 7.32 19.25
CA MET A 312 -6.55 6.59 19.36
C MET A 312 -6.47 5.50 20.42
N PRO A 313 -7.59 5.06 20.99
CA PRO A 313 -7.62 3.94 21.93
C PRO A 313 -7.20 2.63 21.24
N LYS A 314 -6.74 1.69 22.05
CA LYS A 314 -6.38 0.35 21.54
C LYS A 314 -7.59 -0.31 20.91
N PRO A 315 -7.50 -0.72 19.63
CA PRO A 315 -8.58 -1.43 18.97
C PRO A 315 -8.87 -2.78 19.67
N PRO A 316 -10.13 -3.25 19.63
CA PRO A 316 -10.48 -4.55 20.20
C PRO A 316 -9.75 -5.68 19.45
N VAL A 317 -9.52 -6.81 20.14
CA VAL A 317 -8.93 -8.00 19.54
C VAL A 317 -10.04 -8.87 18.94
N GLY A 318 -9.83 -9.34 17.73
CA GLY A 318 -10.71 -10.29 17.04
C GLY A 318 -12.00 -9.67 16.47
N HIS A 319 -12.95 -9.33 17.31
CA HIS A 319 -14.28 -8.85 16.89
C HIS A 319 -14.53 -7.40 17.33
N ASN A 320 -15.18 -6.61 16.47
CA ASN A 320 -15.66 -5.27 16.78
C ASN A 320 -17.13 -5.12 16.37
N PRO A 321 -18.05 -4.98 17.32
CA PRO A 321 -19.49 -4.82 17.03
C PRO A 321 -19.83 -3.58 16.19
N GLN A 322 -18.97 -2.54 16.21
CA GLN A 322 -19.18 -1.32 15.43
C GLN A 322 -18.85 -1.50 13.94
N THR A 323 -18.12 -2.56 13.59
CA THR A 323 -17.76 -2.90 12.22
C THR A 323 -18.04 -4.38 11.95
N PRO A 324 -19.36 -4.76 11.95
CA PRO A 324 -19.74 -6.16 11.77
C PRO A 324 -19.40 -6.65 10.35
N TRP A 325 -19.21 -7.96 10.21
CA TRP A 325 -19.09 -8.57 8.90
C TRP A 325 -20.30 -8.18 8.01
N PRO A 326 -20.14 -7.90 6.73
CA PRO A 326 -18.94 -8.05 5.88
C PRO A 326 -18.03 -6.81 5.81
N GLN A 327 -18.22 -5.84 6.69
CA GLN A 327 -17.42 -4.61 6.71
C GLN A 327 -15.95 -4.89 7.06
N TRP A 328 -15.08 -3.94 6.70
CA TRP A 328 -13.69 -3.99 7.12
C TRP A 328 -13.59 -3.91 8.66
N PRO A 329 -13.02 -4.90 9.33
CA PRO A 329 -13.01 -4.91 10.79
C PRO A 329 -11.99 -3.90 11.34
N MET A 330 -12.47 -3.01 12.20
CA MET A 330 -11.63 -2.07 12.97
C MET A 330 -11.16 -2.76 14.24
N VAL A 331 -10.21 -3.68 14.09
CA VAL A 331 -9.62 -4.49 15.17
C VAL A 331 -8.11 -4.31 15.22
N LEU A 332 -7.51 -4.69 16.33
CA LEU A 332 -6.06 -4.66 16.49
C LEU A 332 -5.39 -5.53 15.42
N LYS A 333 -4.52 -4.89 14.63
CA LYS A 333 -3.70 -5.56 13.63
C LYS A 333 -2.27 -5.66 14.13
N THR A 334 -1.66 -6.81 13.95
CA THR A 334 -0.24 -7.04 14.18
C THR A 334 0.38 -7.43 12.84
N SER A 335 1.36 -6.67 12.38
CA SER A 335 2.11 -6.97 11.15
C SER A 335 3.39 -7.73 11.48
N SER A 336 4.03 -8.28 10.43
CA SER A 336 5.36 -8.90 10.56
C SER A 336 6.38 -7.98 11.26
N SER A 337 6.32 -6.66 10.98
CA SER A 337 7.21 -5.68 11.60
C SER A 337 6.98 -5.53 13.11
N HIS A 338 5.73 -5.61 13.58
CA HIS A 338 5.43 -5.58 15.01
C HIS A 338 5.94 -6.82 15.73
N GLU A 339 5.88 -8.00 15.09
CA GLU A 339 6.41 -9.25 15.63
C GLU A 339 7.93 -9.24 15.77
N GLU A 340 8.62 -8.44 14.96
CA GLU A 340 10.07 -8.28 14.98
C GLU A 340 10.60 -7.50 16.19
N GLY A 341 9.70 -6.94 17.00
CA GLY A 341 10.03 -6.23 18.24
C GLY A 341 9.59 -4.76 18.19
N CYS A 342 8.58 -4.45 19.03
CA CYS A 342 8.10 -3.08 19.20
C CYS A 342 7.20 -3.03 20.45
N GLU A 343 7.43 -2.04 21.30
CA GLU A 343 6.47 -1.65 22.32
C GLU A 343 5.36 -0.81 21.66
N ARG A 344 4.10 -1.18 21.86
CA ARG A 344 2.95 -0.45 21.29
C ARG A 344 2.11 0.13 22.39
N ARG A 345 1.83 1.44 22.30
CA ARG A 345 1.06 2.19 23.29
C ARG A 345 -0.03 3.02 22.62
N TRP A 346 -1.18 3.17 23.26
CA TRP A 346 -2.35 3.82 22.74
C TRP A 346 -2.85 4.90 23.69
N SER A 347 -3.78 5.73 23.20
CA SER A 347 -4.37 6.86 23.95
C SER A 347 -3.30 7.82 24.46
N LEU A 348 -2.27 8.12 23.67
CA LEU A 348 -1.18 9.01 23.99
C LEU A 348 -1.10 10.16 22.99
N ALA A 349 -1.33 11.39 23.47
CA ALA A 349 -1.09 12.61 22.72
C ALA A 349 0.32 13.13 22.98
N SER A 350 1.01 13.57 21.93
CA SER A 350 2.33 14.19 22.06
C SER A 350 2.19 15.70 22.30
N ASN A 351 2.81 16.23 23.37
CA ASN A 351 2.68 17.62 23.78
C ASN A 351 3.93 18.46 23.49
N LYS A 352 5.13 17.85 23.56
CA LYS A 352 6.38 18.57 23.40
C LYS A 352 7.51 17.62 23.06
N PHE A 353 8.40 18.03 22.16
CA PHE A 353 9.69 17.38 21.95
C PHE A 353 10.72 17.97 22.91
N ILE A 354 11.51 17.09 23.55
CA ILE A 354 12.54 17.46 24.52
C ILE A 354 13.90 17.34 23.84
N GLY A 355 14.68 18.40 23.92
CA GLY A 355 16.00 18.46 23.28
C GLY A 355 17.15 18.43 24.25
N THR A 356 18.30 17.96 23.78
CA THR A 356 19.61 18.14 24.43
C THR A 356 20.12 19.54 24.22
N LYS A 357 21.17 19.92 24.97
CA LYS A 357 21.87 21.20 24.78
C LYS A 357 22.42 21.41 23.37
N ASN A 358 22.64 20.32 22.61
CA ASN A 358 23.14 20.34 21.23
C ASN A 358 22.04 20.39 20.19
N GLY A 359 20.77 20.57 20.57
CA GLY A 359 19.63 20.68 19.68
C GLY A 359 19.18 19.37 19.06
N HIS A 360 19.50 18.22 19.65
CA HIS A 360 18.99 16.92 19.23
C HIS A 360 17.84 16.49 20.14
N VAL A 361 16.84 15.80 19.57
CA VAL A 361 15.77 15.19 20.35
C VAL A 361 16.33 14.14 21.30
N CYS A 362 15.82 14.09 22.53
CA CYS A 362 16.17 13.06 23.52
C CYS A 362 14.93 12.46 24.19
N GLY A 363 13.75 12.98 23.91
CA GLY A 363 12.49 12.46 24.41
C GLY A 363 11.28 13.25 23.89
N VAL A 364 10.10 12.70 24.17
CA VAL A 364 8.81 13.33 23.84
C VAL A 364 7.94 13.28 25.10
N GLU A 365 7.46 14.45 25.54
CA GLU A 365 6.43 14.52 26.57
C GLU A 365 5.11 14.11 25.92
N VAL A 366 4.50 13.06 26.47
CA VAL A 366 3.20 12.56 26.06
C VAL A 366 2.21 12.68 27.21
N GLU A 367 0.93 12.75 26.88
CA GLU A 367 -0.17 12.84 27.82
C GLU A 367 -1.20 11.76 27.51
N GLU A 368 -1.67 11.08 28.56
CA GLU A 368 -2.76 10.12 28.43
C GLU A 368 -4.07 10.84 28.10
N VAL A 369 -4.80 10.34 27.09
CA VAL A 369 -6.07 10.92 26.63
C VAL A 369 -7.20 9.90 26.71
N GLU A 370 -8.40 10.40 26.94
CA GLU A 370 -9.65 9.64 26.87
C GLU A 370 -10.49 10.10 25.70
N TRP A 371 -11.21 9.14 25.10
CA TRP A 371 -12.11 9.38 23.99
C TRP A 371 -13.54 9.08 24.42
N LYS A 372 -14.43 10.05 24.35
CA LYS A 372 -15.85 9.92 24.71
C LYS A 372 -16.72 10.09 23.47
N PRO A 373 -17.83 9.33 23.37
CA PRO A 373 -18.82 9.59 22.33
C PRO A 373 -19.26 11.06 22.35
N ASN A 374 -19.38 11.68 21.18
CA ASN A 374 -19.92 13.02 21.08
C ASN A 374 -21.45 12.94 21.23
N PRO A 375 -22.05 13.62 22.25
CA PRO A 375 -23.50 13.61 22.45
C PRO A 375 -24.29 14.14 21.24
N GLU A 376 -23.70 15.05 20.46
CA GLU A 376 -24.30 15.63 19.25
C GLU A 376 -24.08 14.74 17.99
N GLY A 377 -23.48 13.56 18.16
CA GLY A 377 -23.08 12.68 17.05
C GLY A 377 -21.79 13.13 16.38
N GLY A 378 -21.29 12.32 15.44
CA GLY A 378 -20.06 12.60 14.70
C GLY A 378 -18.81 12.03 15.37
N ARG A 379 -17.69 12.76 15.31
CA ARG A 379 -16.40 12.26 15.83
C ARG A 379 -16.37 12.26 17.36
N PRO A 380 -15.81 11.23 18.00
CA PRO A 380 -15.58 11.23 19.44
C PRO A 380 -14.77 12.44 19.89
N ILE A 381 -15.02 12.89 21.12
CA ILE A 381 -14.33 14.03 21.75
C ILE A 381 -13.15 13.50 22.56
N MET A 382 -11.97 14.04 22.30
CA MET A 382 -10.77 13.76 23.06
C MET A 382 -10.68 14.69 24.27
N SER A 383 -10.32 14.14 25.43
CA SER A 383 -10.03 14.91 26.65
C SER A 383 -8.72 14.41 27.30
N SER A 384 -7.98 15.34 27.88
CA SER A 384 -6.78 15.02 28.67
C SER A 384 -7.17 14.37 30.00
N THR A 385 -6.38 13.39 30.44
CA THR A 385 -6.49 12.84 31.80
C THR A 385 -5.59 13.60 32.79
N GLY A 386 -4.71 14.47 32.32
CA GLY A 386 -3.70 15.16 33.12
C GLY A 386 -2.47 14.34 33.45
N LYS A 387 -2.43 13.05 33.10
CA LYS A 387 -1.26 12.19 33.34
C LYS A 387 -0.26 12.36 32.21
N LYS A 388 0.93 12.86 32.56
CA LYS A 388 2.03 13.10 31.65
C LYS A 388 3.22 12.23 31.96
N GLU A 389 3.96 11.86 30.94
CA GLU A 389 5.23 11.16 31.03
C GLU A 389 6.16 11.55 29.89
N VAL A 390 7.41 11.19 30.00
CA VAL A 390 8.40 11.39 28.96
C VAL A 390 8.83 10.03 28.41
N ILE A 391 8.64 9.85 27.09
CA ILE A 391 9.20 8.71 26.37
C ILE A 391 10.56 9.13 25.84
N GLU A 392 11.62 8.45 26.26
CA GLU A 392 12.96 8.68 25.78
C GLU A 392 13.10 8.25 24.31
N ALA A 393 13.62 9.13 23.46
CA ALA A 393 13.82 8.86 22.04
C ALA A 393 14.99 9.65 21.48
N ASP A 394 15.87 8.99 20.73
CA ASP A 394 17.01 9.57 20.02
C ASP A 394 16.67 9.81 18.53
N LEU A 395 15.59 9.23 18.06
CA LEU A 395 15.00 9.38 16.72
C LEU A 395 13.49 9.32 16.83
N VAL A 396 12.79 10.29 16.24
CA VAL A 396 11.32 10.35 16.18
C VAL A 396 10.88 10.31 14.72
N LEU A 397 9.93 9.42 14.41
CA LEU A 397 9.37 9.25 13.07
C LEU A 397 7.89 9.58 13.08
N LEU A 398 7.49 10.61 12.33
CA LEU A 398 6.12 11.06 12.22
C LEU A 398 5.39 10.28 11.12
N ALA A 399 4.51 9.35 11.53
CA ALA A 399 3.75 8.45 10.66
C ALA A 399 2.23 8.66 10.77
N MET A 400 1.81 9.93 10.84
CA MET A 400 0.42 10.34 11.14
C MET A 400 -0.47 10.48 9.90
N GLY A 401 -0.06 9.94 8.75
CA GLY A 401 -0.78 10.02 7.48
C GLY A 401 -0.52 11.32 6.70
N PHE A 402 -1.38 11.59 5.72
CA PHE A 402 -1.18 12.63 4.72
C PHE A 402 -2.38 13.57 4.63
N LEU A 403 -2.13 14.77 4.14
CA LEU A 403 -3.16 15.75 3.83
C LEU A 403 -3.67 15.52 2.41
N ARG A 404 -4.99 15.54 2.23
CA ARG A 404 -5.58 15.50 0.89
C ARG A 404 -5.17 16.76 0.13
N PRO A 405 -4.65 16.65 -1.10
CA PRO A 405 -4.32 17.84 -1.89
C PRO A 405 -5.59 18.58 -2.30
N GLU A 406 -5.50 19.91 -2.31
CA GLU A 406 -6.52 20.76 -2.91
C GLU A 406 -6.53 20.53 -4.43
N GLN A 407 -7.73 20.45 -5.00
CA GLN A 407 -7.89 20.26 -6.44
C GLN A 407 -8.24 21.60 -7.08
N PRO A 408 -7.39 22.13 -7.96
CA PRO A 408 -7.75 23.28 -8.79
C PRO A 408 -8.85 22.87 -9.78
N LYS A 409 -9.51 23.86 -10.38
CA LYS A 409 -10.39 23.59 -11.51
C LYS A 409 -9.53 23.30 -12.73
N PHE A 410 -9.67 22.11 -13.26
CA PHE A 410 -8.98 21.66 -14.47
C PHE A 410 -9.84 21.86 -15.72
N ALA A 411 -9.19 21.86 -16.87
CA ALA A 411 -9.84 21.80 -18.18
C ALA A 411 -10.59 20.46 -18.36
N PRO A 412 -11.59 20.37 -19.27
CA PRO A 412 -12.41 19.16 -19.46
C PRO A 412 -11.63 17.91 -19.85
N ASN A 413 -10.45 18.06 -20.46
CA ASN A 413 -9.57 16.97 -20.87
C ASN A 413 -8.56 16.54 -19.77
N VAL A 414 -8.72 17.02 -18.53
CA VAL A 414 -7.83 16.70 -17.41
C VAL A 414 -8.60 15.92 -16.34
N PHE A 415 -8.13 14.74 -16.05
CA PHE A 415 -8.72 13.80 -15.10
C PHE A 415 -7.78 13.60 -13.91
N VAL A 416 -8.33 13.29 -12.74
CA VAL A 416 -7.55 13.10 -11.53
C VAL A 416 -7.85 11.71 -10.94
N ALA A 417 -6.83 10.94 -10.58
CA ALA A 417 -7.01 9.58 -10.08
C ALA A 417 -6.16 9.26 -8.85
N GLY A 418 -6.54 8.18 -8.17
CA GLY A 418 -5.85 7.69 -6.97
C GLY A 418 -5.93 8.66 -5.80
N ASP A 419 -4.88 8.66 -4.97
CA ASP A 419 -4.84 9.48 -3.76
C ASP A 419 -4.88 10.99 -4.07
N ALA A 420 -4.46 11.41 -5.25
CA ALA A 420 -4.64 12.79 -5.69
C ALA A 420 -6.12 13.21 -5.70
N ALA A 421 -7.02 12.32 -6.11
CA ALA A 421 -8.45 12.59 -6.15
C ALA A 421 -9.15 12.40 -4.80
N THR A 422 -8.80 11.34 -4.05
CA THR A 422 -9.58 10.87 -2.90
C THR A 422 -8.92 11.10 -1.54
N GLY A 423 -7.64 11.45 -1.51
CA GLY A 423 -6.79 11.41 -0.33
C GLY A 423 -6.14 10.04 -0.15
N ALA A 424 -5.21 9.92 0.80
CA ALA A 424 -4.43 8.71 1.04
C ALA A 424 -5.32 7.48 1.23
N SER A 425 -5.03 6.42 0.48
CA SER A 425 -5.86 5.22 0.44
C SER A 425 -5.03 3.94 0.20
N LEU A 426 -5.70 2.82 0.01
CA LEU A 426 -5.06 1.53 -0.28
C LEU A 426 -4.59 1.47 -1.74
N VAL A 427 -3.46 0.79 -1.98
CA VAL A 427 -2.92 0.57 -3.34
C VAL A 427 -3.98 -0.01 -4.29
N VAL A 428 -4.78 -0.97 -3.83
CA VAL A 428 -5.88 -1.54 -4.63
C VAL A 428 -6.94 -0.51 -5.02
N LYS A 429 -7.22 0.50 -4.18
CA LYS A 429 -8.11 1.62 -4.51
C LYS A 429 -7.47 2.57 -5.53
N CYS A 430 -6.17 2.81 -5.40
CA CYS A 430 -5.43 3.62 -6.37
C CYS A 430 -5.45 2.97 -7.75
N ILE A 431 -5.23 1.66 -7.86
CA ILE A 431 -5.31 0.92 -9.12
C ILE A 431 -6.73 1.04 -9.71
N ALA A 432 -7.77 0.82 -8.89
CA ALA A 432 -9.17 0.98 -9.33
C ALA A 432 -9.46 2.40 -9.82
N GLY A 433 -8.96 3.43 -9.14
CA GLY A 433 -9.06 4.83 -9.54
C GLY A 433 -8.39 5.12 -10.88
N GLY A 434 -7.20 4.56 -11.10
CA GLY A 434 -6.48 4.67 -12.38
C GLY A 434 -7.23 4.01 -13.55
N ARG A 435 -7.76 2.80 -13.32
CA ARG A 435 -8.60 2.07 -14.30
C ARG A 435 -9.85 2.88 -14.67
N LYS A 436 -10.52 3.46 -13.65
CA LYS A 436 -11.70 4.30 -13.87
C LYS A 436 -11.34 5.54 -14.68
N ALA A 437 -10.28 6.26 -14.31
CA ALA A 437 -9.84 7.44 -15.04
C ALA A 437 -9.49 7.12 -16.49
N ALA A 438 -8.87 5.98 -16.76
CA ALA A 438 -8.59 5.53 -18.12
C ALA A 438 -9.88 5.32 -18.95
N ALA A 439 -10.93 4.75 -18.33
CA ALA A 439 -12.22 4.60 -18.99
C ALA A 439 -12.92 5.95 -19.23
N ASP A 440 -12.84 6.87 -18.28
CA ASP A 440 -13.41 8.21 -18.41
C ASP A 440 -12.68 9.02 -19.50
N ILE A 441 -11.34 8.90 -19.60
CA ILE A 441 -10.54 9.52 -20.68
C ILE A 441 -10.89 8.92 -22.03
N ASP A 442 -11.02 7.61 -22.12
CA ASP A 442 -11.39 6.91 -23.34
C ASP A 442 -12.76 7.40 -23.84
N ALA A 443 -13.77 7.46 -22.98
CA ALA A 443 -15.10 7.96 -23.31
C ALA A 443 -15.07 9.42 -23.77
N TYR A 444 -14.28 10.28 -23.11
CA TYR A 444 -14.11 11.67 -23.49
C TYR A 444 -13.48 11.80 -24.89
N LEU A 445 -12.41 11.07 -25.16
CA LEU A 445 -11.70 11.15 -26.43
C LEU A 445 -12.49 10.54 -27.61
N GLN A 446 -13.30 9.50 -27.37
CA GLN A 446 -14.21 8.93 -28.36
C GLN A 446 -15.37 9.88 -28.66
N GLY A 447 -15.94 10.55 -27.65
CA GLY A 447 -17.03 11.51 -27.81
C GLY A 447 -16.66 12.78 -28.61
N GLN A 448 -15.35 13.07 -28.78
CA GLN A 448 -14.87 14.16 -29.62
C GLN A 448 -14.77 13.80 -31.12
N GLN A 449 -15.09 12.57 -31.50
CA GLN A 449 -15.05 12.09 -32.89
C GLN A 449 -16.38 12.29 -33.64
N GLY A 450 -17.41 12.88 -33.01
CA GLY A 450 -18.74 13.15 -33.57
C GLY A 450 -18.88 14.55 -34.11
#